data_98e0c8d12306db660f3232b65c8c609d
#
_entry.id   98e0c8d12306db660f3232b65c8c609d
#
_cell.length_a   1.000
_cell.length_b   1.000
_cell.length_c   1.000
_cell.angle_alpha   90.00
_cell.angle_beta   90.00
_cell.angle_gamma   90.00
#
_symmetry.space_group_name_H-M   'P 1'
#
loop_
_entity.id
_entity.type
_entity.pdbx_description
1 polymer ?
#
loop_
_entity_poly.entity_id
_entity_poly.type
_entity_poly.pdbx_seq_one_letter_code
_entity_poly.pdbx_strand_id
1 'polypeptide(L)'
;LMAALAKYCASYAEPEILLLRDLAIEAHDNVLIVPAYRETSEFFNCLQQSHLCRRSVLLILVINQPDNDPDKRSNQTLFKSIRAQLCDPAAQGNLTYGYLANSQSGVLLDDRFSSQPLPPKEAVGLARKIGNDIAAELIRVKLVRNPVLF
;
A
#
# COMPACT_ATOMS: atom_id res chain seq x y z
N LEU A 1 -23.64 -2.88 -0.87
CA LEU A 1 -22.19 -2.93 -0.77
C LEU A 1 -21.63 -1.68 -0.07
N MET A 2 -21.94 -0.48 -0.52
CA MET A 2 -21.36 0.77 0.03
C MET A 2 -21.69 1.01 1.51
N ALA A 3 -22.92 0.70 1.96
CA ALA A 3 -23.31 0.79 3.37
C ALA A 3 -22.52 -0.20 4.24
N ALA A 4 -22.28 -1.40 3.75
CA ALA A 4 -21.50 -2.40 4.45
C ALA A 4 -20.02 -1.98 4.56
N LEU A 5 -19.44 -1.43 3.50
CA LEU A 5 -18.08 -0.89 3.52
C LEU A 5 -17.95 0.28 4.50
N ALA A 6 -18.91 1.21 4.51
CA ALA A 6 -18.91 2.34 5.44
C ALA A 6 -18.92 1.88 6.90
N LYS A 7 -19.76 0.89 7.23
CA LYS A 7 -19.82 0.30 8.58
C LYS A 7 -18.50 -0.40 8.94
N TYR A 8 -17.96 -1.18 8.01
CA TYR A 8 -16.69 -1.88 8.22
C TYR A 8 -15.55 -0.90 8.48
N CYS A 9 -15.36 0.09 7.62
CA CYS A 9 -14.30 1.08 7.75
C CYS A 9 -14.40 1.87 9.06
N ALA A 10 -15.62 2.18 9.51
CA ALA A 10 -15.83 2.91 10.76
C ALA A 10 -15.50 2.09 12.02
N SER A 11 -15.62 0.75 11.97
CA SER A 11 -15.61 -0.09 13.17
C SER A 11 -14.43 -1.06 13.26
N TYR A 12 -13.87 -1.47 12.13
CA TYR A 12 -12.93 -2.59 12.07
C TYR A 12 -11.65 -2.33 11.28
N ALA A 13 -11.59 -1.25 10.49
CA ALA A 13 -10.45 -0.99 9.65
C ALA A 13 -9.23 -0.49 10.45
N GLU A 14 -8.06 -0.73 9.90
CA GLU A 14 -6.80 -0.28 10.48
C GLU A 14 -6.64 1.24 10.40
N PRO A 15 -5.79 1.85 11.24
CA PRO A 15 -5.66 3.31 11.36
C PRO A 15 -5.23 4.02 10.08
N GLU A 16 -4.58 3.32 9.15
CA GLU A 16 -4.11 3.87 7.88
C GLU A 16 -5.21 4.56 7.09
N ILE A 17 -6.45 4.08 7.19
CA ILE A 17 -7.58 4.68 6.46
C ILE A 17 -7.80 6.16 6.80
N LEU A 18 -7.44 6.58 8.01
CA LEU A 18 -7.60 7.96 8.46
C LEU A 18 -6.58 8.91 7.81
N LEU A 19 -5.46 8.37 7.33
CA LEU A 19 -4.39 9.13 6.70
C LEU A 19 -4.65 9.39 5.21
N LEU A 20 -5.51 8.59 4.58
CA LEU A 20 -5.71 8.62 3.12
C LEU A 20 -6.25 9.95 2.61
N ARG A 21 -7.10 10.61 3.37
CA ARG A 21 -7.70 11.90 2.98
C ARG A 21 -6.68 13.05 2.89
N ASP A 22 -5.57 12.92 3.60
CA ASP A 22 -4.51 13.94 3.64
C ASP A 22 -3.45 13.68 2.55
N LEU A 23 -3.61 12.62 1.77
CA LEU A 23 -2.85 12.30 0.58
C LEU A 23 -3.69 12.63 -0.67
N ALA A 24 -3.09 13.29 -1.65
CA ALA A 24 -3.74 13.59 -2.92
C ALA A 24 -3.74 12.37 -3.85
N ILE A 25 -4.38 11.28 -3.42
CA ILE A 25 -4.47 10.05 -4.20
C ILE A 25 -5.41 10.26 -5.38
N GLU A 26 -4.92 10.03 -6.60
CA GLU A 26 -5.76 10.06 -7.79
C GLU A 26 -6.60 8.78 -7.93
N ALA A 27 -7.65 8.89 -8.73
CA ALA A 27 -8.50 7.74 -9.00
C ALA A 27 -7.82 6.73 -9.92
N HIS A 28 -7.88 5.46 -9.55
CA HIS A 28 -7.38 4.33 -10.34
C HIS A 28 -8.51 3.35 -10.67
N ASP A 29 -8.33 2.56 -11.72
CA ASP A 29 -9.34 1.57 -12.10
C ASP A 29 -9.28 0.34 -11.20
N ASN A 30 -8.09 -0.12 -10.89
CA ASN A 30 -7.87 -1.34 -10.14
C ASN A 30 -6.89 -1.12 -8.99
N VAL A 31 -6.89 -2.03 -8.04
CA VAL A 31 -5.94 -2.07 -6.94
C VAL A 31 -5.25 -3.43 -6.85
N LEU A 32 -3.95 -3.42 -6.61
CA LEU A 32 -3.15 -4.60 -6.32
C LEU A 32 -2.53 -4.44 -4.93
N ILE A 33 -2.71 -5.43 -4.07
CA ILE A 33 -2.22 -5.41 -2.69
C ILE A 33 -1.06 -6.40 -2.57
N VAL A 34 0.09 -5.91 -2.13
CA VAL A 34 1.29 -6.72 -1.94
C VAL A 34 1.84 -6.48 -0.54
N PRO A 35 1.69 -7.44 0.38
CA PRO A 35 2.49 -7.44 1.60
C PRO A 35 3.93 -7.85 1.27
N ALA A 36 4.91 -7.10 1.72
CA ALA A 36 6.33 -7.37 1.48
C ALA A 36 7.10 -7.45 2.79
N TYR A 37 7.88 -8.50 2.93
CA TYR A 37 8.76 -8.74 4.08
C TYR A 37 10.10 -9.28 3.60
N ARG A 38 11.17 -8.52 3.84
CA ARG A 38 12.54 -8.84 3.40
C ARG A 38 12.66 -9.13 1.90
N GLU A 39 11.84 -8.46 1.09
CA GLU A 39 11.89 -8.57 -0.36
C GLU A 39 12.96 -7.63 -0.94
N THR A 40 13.46 -7.99 -2.10
CA THR A 40 14.31 -7.11 -2.91
C THR A 40 13.45 -6.28 -3.86
N SER A 41 14.01 -5.21 -4.43
CA SER A 41 13.30 -4.38 -5.40
C SER A 41 13.04 -5.07 -6.76
N GLU A 42 13.53 -6.27 -6.97
CA GLU A 42 13.36 -7.01 -8.24
C GLU A 42 11.88 -7.23 -8.58
N PHE A 43 11.06 -7.61 -7.59
CA PHE A 43 9.63 -7.80 -7.83
C PHE A 43 8.96 -6.51 -8.30
N PHE A 44 9.38 -5.36 -7.77
CA PHE A 44 8.84 -4.07 -8.16
C PHE A 44 9.26 -3.71 -9.60
N ASN A 45 10.50 -3.98 -9.96
CA ASN A 45 10.97 -3.81 -11.34
C ASN A 45 10.20 -4.72 -12.31
N CYS A 46 9.94 -5.97 -11.93
CA CYS A 46 9.09 -6.87 -12.72
C CYS A 46 7.66 -6.35 -12.87
N LEU A 47 7.07 -5.80 -11.80
CA LEU A 47 5.75 -5.18 -11.88
C LEU A 47 5.74 -3.99 -12.83
N GLN A 48 6.73 -3.10 -12.77
CA GLN A 48 6.83 -1.96 -13.67
C GLN A 48 6.94 -2.36 -15.13
N GLN A 49 7.59 -3.49 -15.44
CA GLN A 49 7.72 -4.02 -16.79
C GLN A 49 6.50 -4.83 -17.24
N SER A 50 5.61 -5.16 -16.34
CA SER A 50 4.43 -5.96 -16.62
C SER A 50 3.34 -5.15 -17.36
N HIS A 51 2.42 -5.86 -18.01
CA HIS A 51 1.25 -5.24 -18.60
C HIS A 51 0.32 -4.55 -17.60
N LEU A 52 0.41 -4.90 -16.31
CA LEU A 52 -0.39 -4.28 -15.26
C LEU A 52 -0.10 -2.78 -15.15
N CYS A 53 1.16 -2.38 -15.22
CA CYS A 53 1.54 -0.96 -15.12
C CYS A 53 1.15 -0.12 -16.35
N ARG A 54 0.72 -0.75 -17.45
CA ARG A 54 0.13 -0.06 -18.60
C ARG A 54 -1.33 0.31 -18.40
N ARG A 55 -1.93 -0.16 -17.32
CA ARG A 55 -3.31 0.13 -16.92
C ARG A 55 -3.29 1.06 -15.70
N SER A 56 -4.42 1.65 -15.40
CA SER A 56 -4.60 2.45 -14.20
C SER A 56 -4.72 1.54 -12.98
N VAL A 57 -3.59 1.21 -12.35
CA VAL A 57 -3.51 0.36 -11.16
C VAL A 57 -2.89 1.13 -10.01
N LEU A 58 -3.52 1.07 -8.86
CA LEU A 58 -2.90 1.46 -7.60
C LEU A 58 -2.25 0.23 -6.95
N LEU A 59 -0.94 0.25 -6.81
CA LEU A 59 -0.21 -0.73 -6.02
C LEU A 59 -0.19 -0.29 -4.56
N ILE A 60 -0.81 -1.05 -3.68
CA ILE A 60 -0.68 -0.89 -2.22
C ILE A 60 0.37 -1.87 -1.74
N LEU A 61 1.51 -1.34 -1.29
CA LEU A 61 2.65 -2.12 -0.84
C LEU A 61 2.82 -1.94 0.67
N VAL A 62 2.45 -2.94 1.43
CA VAL A 62 2.61 -2.96 2.89
C VAL A 62 3.95 -3.60 3.21
N ILE A 63 4.97 -2.77 3.42
CA ILE A 63 6.29 -3.24 3.83
C ILE A 63 6.25 -3.48 5.33
N ASN A 64 6.23 -4.75 5.69
CA ASN A 64 5.97 -5.17 7.06
C ASN A 64 7.17 -5.91 7.67
N GLN A 65 7.23 -5.86 8.98
CA GLN A 65 8.26 -6.55 9.77
C GLN A 65 7.68 -6.92 11.13
N PRO A 66 7.94 -8.14 11.62
CA PRO A 66 7.68 -8.45 13.02
C PRO A 66 8.51 -7.55 13.96
N ASP A 67 7.93 -7.14 15.08
CA ASP A 67 8.59 -6.23 16.03
C ASP A 67 9.85 -6.83 16.69
N ASN A 68 9.92 -8.17 16.73
CA ASN A 68 11.07 -8.91 17.26
C ASN A 68 12.16 -9.23 16.21
N ASP A 69 12.01 -8.80 14.96
CA ASP A 69 13.01 -9.04 13.92
C ASP A 69 14.23 -8.12 14.10
N PRO A 70 15.44 -8.67 14.24
CA PRO A 70 16.66 -7.88 14.36
C PRO A 70 17.12 -7.20 13.08
N ASP A 71 16.65 -7.65 11.89
CA ASP A 71 17.01 -7.04 10.62
C ASP A 71 16.35 -5.69 10.44
N LYS A 72 17.15 -4.63 10.53
CA LYS A 72 16.69 -3.24 10.35
C LYS A 72 17.01 -2.67 8.97
N ARG A 73 17.64 -3.43 8.09
CA ARG A 73 18.19 -2.94 6.81
C ARG A 73 17.39 -3.36 5.59
N SER A 74 16.95 -4.61 5.51
CA SER A 74 16.31 -5.15 4.30
C SER A 74 15.08 -4.35 3.88
N ASN A 75 14.14 -4.13 4.79
CA ASN A 75 12.92 -3.38 4.50
C ASN A 75 13.18 -1.89 4.27
N GLN A 76 14.14 -1.31 4.99
CA GLN A 76 14.57 0.08 4.77
C GLN A 76 15.16 0.27 3.38
N THR A 77 15.98 -0.66 2.92
CA THR A 77 16.56 -0.64 1.57
C THR A 77 15.48 -0.74 0.51
N LEU A 78 14.54 -1.66 0.68
CA LEU A 78 13.39 -1.81 -0.22
C LEU A 78 12.57 -0.52 -0.29
N PHE A 79 12.19 0.03 0.86
CA PHE A 79 11.39 1.26 0.94
C PHE A 79 12.07 2.42 0.21
N LYS A 80 13.36 2.65 0.49
CA LYS A 80 14.13 3.73 -0.15
C LYS A 80 14.25 3.53 -1.65
N SER A 81 14.50 2.30 -2.09
CA SER A 81 14.64 1.96 -3.52
C SER A 81 13.36 2.24 -4.29
N ILE A 82 12.20 1.86 -3.75
CA ILE A 82 10.91 2.09 -4.41
C ILE A 82 10.56 3.57 -4.36
N ARG A 83 10.67 4.21 -3.20
CA ARG A 83 10.37 5.64 -3.05
C ARG A 83 11.17 6.52 -4.01
N ALA A 84 12.43 6.19 -4.25
CA ALA A 84 13.29 6.91 -5.19
C ALA A 84 12.81 6.83 -6.65
N GLN A 85 11.99 5.84 -6.99
CA GLN A 85 11.43 5.66 -8.33
C GLN A 85 10.07 6.34 -8.51
N LEU A 86 9.49 6.90 -7.45
CA LEU A 86 8.19 7.57 -7.50
C LEU A 86 8.35 9.03 -7.95
N CYS A 87 7.41 9.49 -8.76
CA CYS A 87 7.24 10.89 -9.09
C CYS A 87 6.36 11.56 -8.03
N ASP A 88 6.75 12.76 -7.61
CA ASP A 88 6.02 13.60 -6.64
C ASP A 88 5.59 12.85 -5.36
N PRO A 89 6.49 12.12 -4.69
CA PRO A 89 6.12 11.39 -3.50
C PRO A 89 5.70 12.33 -2.37
N ALA A 90 4.54 12.03 -1.77
CA ALA A 90 4.02 12.75 -0.62
C ALA A 90 3.76 11.76 0.52
N ALA A 91 4.14 12.15 1.74
CA ALA A 91 4.01 11.32 2.92
C ALA A 91 2.98 11.89 3.90
N GLN A 92 2.22 11.00 4.53
CA GLN A 92 1.34 11.28 5.64
C GLN A 92 1.42 10.13 6.65
N GLY A 93 1.98 10.38 7.83
CA GLY A 93 2.25 9.33 8.80
C GLY A 93 3.16 8.24 8.21
N ASN A 94 2.74 7.00 8.28
CA ASN A 94 3.45 5.86 7.72
C ASN A 94 3.15 5.59 6.23
N LEU A 95 2.29 6.39 5.60
CA LEU A 95 1.94 6.24 4.19
C LEU A 95 2.74 7.21 3.31
N THR A 96 3.18 6.73 2.15
CA THR A 96 3.78 7.53 1.08
C THR A 96 3.12 7.18 -0.24
N TYR A 97 2.59 8.18 -0.95
CA TYR A 97 1.96 8.01 -2.25
C TYR A 97 2.75 8.75 -3.32
N GLY A 98 2.90 8.13 -4.49
CA GLY A 98 3.52 8.75 -5.67
C GLY A 98 3.13 8.01 -6.94
N TYR A 99 3.55 8.54 -8.08
CA TYR A 99 3.25 7.99 -9.41
C TYR A 99 4.42 7.23 -9.97
N LEU A 100 4.13 6.29 -10.87
CA LEU A 100 5.14 5.70 -11.75
C LEU A 100 5.28 6.57 -13.01
N ALA A 101 6.51 6.90 -13.37
CA ALA A 101 6.80 7.70 -14.55
C ALA A 101 6.24 7.04 -15.82
N ASN A 102 5.66 7.86 -16.72
CA ASN A 102 5.08 7.42 -18.01
C ASN A 102 3.98 6.35 -17.84
N SER A 103 3.26 6.38 -16.73
CA SER A 103 2.23 5.40 -16.39
C SER A 103 1.01 6.11 -15.79
N GLN A 104 -0.15 5.45 -15.85
CA GLN A 104 -1.35 5.85 -15.13
C GLN A 104 -1.43 5.19 -13.75
N SER A 105 -0.40 4.46 -13.38
CA SER A 105 -0.34 3.72 -12.13
C SER A 105 0.28 4.54 -11.01
N GLY A 106 -0.24 4.33 -9.81
CA GLY A 106 0.28 4.90 -8.58
C GLY A 106 0.77 3.83 -7.63
N VAL A 107 1.56 4.25 -6.64
CA VAL A 107 2.06 3.38 -5.58
C VAL A 107 1.79 4.02 -4.23
N LEU A 108 1.18 3.28 -3.35
CA LEU A 108 0.99 3.63 -1.95
C LEU A 108 1.87 2.69 -1.12
N LEU A 109 2.91 3.27 -0.51
CA LEU A 109 3.81 2.56 0.40
C LEU A 109 3.32 2.71 1.83
N ASP A 110 3.27 1.62 2.56
CA ASP A 110 2.99 1.62 4.00
C ASP A 110 4.22 1.12 4.76
N ASP A 111 4.75 1.98 5.63
CA ASP A 111 5.87 1.65 6.50
C ASP A 111 5.36 0.99 7.80
N ARG A 112 5.31 -0.33 7.78
CA ARG A 112 5.00 -1.15 8.97
C ARG A 112 6.22 -1.94 9.41
N PHE A 113 7.41 -1.32 9.30
CA PHE A 113 8.69 -1.92 9.69
C PHE A 113 9.54 -1.00 10.56
N SER A 114 9.53 0.32 10.35
CA SER A 114 10.38 1.25 11.10
C SER A 114 9.67 1.84 12.31
N SER A 115 8.48 2.41 12.14
CA SER A 115 7.77 3.13 13.19
C SER A 115 6.71 2.30 13.91
N GLN A 116 6.07 1.37 13.21
CA GLN A 116 4.98 0.55 13.74
C GLN A 116 5.06 -0.89 13.21
N PRO A 117 6.11 -1.64 13.58
CA PRO A 117 6.22 -3.05 13.20
C PRO A 117 5.06 -3.87 13.76
N LEU A 118 4.83 -5.03 13.17
CA LEU A 118 3.65 -5.85 13.46
C LEU A 118 3.94 -6.90 14.55
N PRO A 119 2.91 -7.36 15.29
CA PRO A 119 3.07 -8.47 16.22
C PRO A 119 3.56 -9.73 15.49
N PRO A 120 4.55 -10.49 16.03
CA PRO A 120 5.23 -11.57 15.31
C PRO A 120 4.30 -12.66 14.81
N LYS A 121 3.27 -13.03 15.60
CA LYS A 121 2.35 -14.11 15.26
C LYS A 121 1.34 -13.74 14.18
N GLU A 122 1.14 -12.45 13.94
CA GLU A 122 0.07 -11.94 13.07
C GLU A 122 0.60 -11.18 11.85
N ALA A 123 1.91 -11.00 11.75
CA ALA A 123 2.53 -10.05 10.83
C ALA A 123 2.00 -10.15 9.38
N VAL A 124 2.00 -11.34 8.78
CA VAL A 124 1.54 -11.52 7.39
C VAL A 124 0.03 -11.33 7.26
N GLY A 125 -0.74 -11.88 8.20
CA GLY A 125 -2.19 -11.74 8.21
C GLY A 125 -2.61 -10.27 8.39
N LEU A 126 -1.97 -9.58 9.32
CA LEU A 126 -2.24 -8.17 9.59
C LEU A 126 -1.81 -7.27 8.43
N ALA A 127 -0.67 -7.55 7.79
CA ALA A 127 -0.23 -6.81 6.61
C ALA A 127 -1.24 -6.91 5.46
N ARG A 128 -1.80 -8.10 5.23
CA ARG A 128 -2.88 -8.29 4.25
C ARG A 128 -4.14 -7.54 4.65
N LYS A 129 -4.52 -7.60 5.93
CA LYS A 129 -5.68 -6.86 6.44
C LYS A 129 -5.52 -5.36 6.22
N ILE A 130 -4.38 -4.78 6.56
CA ILE A 130 -4.07 -3.37 6.35
C ILE A 130 -4.27 -2.98 4.87
N GLY A 131 -3.66 -3.73 3.95
CA GLY A 131 -3.81 -3.48 2.52
C GLY A 131 -5.24 -3.56 2.04
N ASN A 132 -6.00 -4.55 2.51
CA ASN A 132 -7.42 -4.70 2.19
C ASN A 132 -8.27 -3.57 2.77
N ASP A 133 -7.99 -3.11 3.98
CA ASP A 133 -8.71 -2.00 4.61
C ASP A 133 -8.49 -0.69 3.86
N ILE A 134 -7.26 -0.40 3.46
CA ILE A 134 -6.92 0.74 2.60
C ILE A 134 -7.70 0.66 1.29
N ALA A 135 -7.67 -0.48 0.61
CA ALA A 135 -8.39 -0.68 -0.64
C ALA A 135 -9.90 -0.52 -0.47
N ALA A 136 -10.48 -1.07 0.59
CA ALA A 136 -11.90 -0.94 0.90
C ALA A 136 -12.31 0.52 1.09
N GLU A 137 -11.52 1.32 1.80
CA GLU A 137 -11.78 2.76 1.97
C GLU A 137 -11.67 3.50 0.63
N LEU A 138 -10.65 3.22 -0.18
CA LEU A 138 -10.49 3.85 -1.49
C LEU A 138 -11.63 3.49 -2.46
N ILE A 139 -12.16 2.28 -2.39
CA ILE A 139 -13.38 1.89 -3.12
C ILE A 139 -14.58 2.70 -2.60
N ARG A 140 -14.73 2.78 -1.28
CA ARG A 140 -15.83 3.52 -0.64
C ARG A 140 -15.87 4.99 -1.07
N VAL A 141 -14.72 5.65 -1.14
CA VAL A 141 -14.60 7.05 -1.57
C VAL A 141 -14.44 7.21 -3.08
N LYS A 142 -14.58 6.14 -3.86
CA LYS A 142 -14.56 6.12 -5.34
C LYS A 142 -13.20 6.51 -5.95
N LEU A 143 -12.11 6.34 -5.23
CA LEU A 143 -10.75 6.48 -5.74
C LEU A 143 -10.23 5.17 -6.36
N VAL A 144 -10.87 4.05 -6.10
CA VAL A 144 -10.72 2.80 -6.85
C VAL A 144 -12.08 2.44 -7.44
N ARG A 145 -12.14 2.32 -8.76
CA ARG A 145 -13.42 2.18 -9.49
C ARG A 145 -13.96 0.76 -9.48
N ASN A 146 -13.06 -0.23 -9.64
CA ASN A 146 -13.45 -1.62 -9.64
C ASN A 146 -13.39 -2.20 -8.22
N PRO A 147 -14.51 -2.74 -7.69
CA PRO A 147 -14.54 -3.26 -6.32
C PRO A 147 -13.97 -4.69 -6.23
N VAL A 148 -12.96 -5.01 -7.01
CA VAL A 148 -12.27 -6.30 -7.01
C VAL A 148 -10.85 -6.08 -6.51
N LEU A 149 -10.46 -6.84 -5.50
CA LEU A 149 -9.13 -6.79 -4.88
C LEU A 149 -8.25 -7.90 -5.45
N PHE A 150 -7.03 -7.56 -5.73
CA PHE A 150 -6.01 -8.48 -6.20
C PHE A 150 -4.81 -8.50 -5.25
#